data_88c321b2501f0899b60e1e987a84ff6b
#
_entry.id   88c321b2501f0899b60e1e987a84ff6b
#
_cell.length_a   1.000
_cell.length_b   1.000
_cell.length_c   1.000
_cell.angle_alpha   90.00
_cell.angle_beta   90.00
_cell.angle_gamma   90.00
#
_symmetry.space_group_name_H-M   'P 1'
#
loop_
_entity.id
_entity.type
_entity.pdbx_description
1 polymer ?
#
loop_
_entity_poly.entity_id
_entity_poly.type
_entity_poly.pdbx_seq_one_letter_code
_entity_poly.pdbx_strand_id
1 'polypeptide(L)'
;ELYNQIQAESEKVGIHYTIFELIHNIKREIEQYNTGRDENTPPIYISDRRWKKIVGLLRTSAYLNESPGIHFSDCLLMSACLWDEVSQLPIIENIVEQSIARGINTYLLGEKRLEQKLDTLKENMKSEHSLRELSDPGIQVVDTFYHRIEGYHIAGNLLIFASDYQSLRKDSNRLFYIQQDKFRPVNKILKAYDFVKNRNIAQKNIYSLRKGKRSVFVNNQEYPLLCYDNCEPLPTQQGDSTPFEFTLQEVIDLLHQMEVEYKTISERETAYTKEHLFLSSSQKSKIKRILGETAHIIENYRNELRIIAHAHEQENREY
;
A
#
# COMPACT_ATOMS: atom_id res chain seq x y z
N GLU A 1 25.99 16.57 -42.51
CA GLU A 1 24.91 17.59 -42.30
C GLU A 1 23.68 16.95 -41.63
N LEU A 2 23.07 15.95 -42.24
CA LEU A 2 21.88 15.25 -41.71
C LEU A 2 22.11 14.62 -40.33
N TYR A 3 23.26 13.96 -40.12
CA TYR A 3 23.63 13.35 -38.83
C TYR A 3 23.67 14.37 -37.70
N ASN A 4 24.32 15.52 -37.92
CA ASN A 4 24.41 16.58 -36.93
C ASN A 4 23.04 17.20 -36.59
N GLN A 5 22.16 17.29 -37.61
CA GLN A 5 20.80 17.75 -37.41
C GLN A 5 19.99 16.77 -36.56
N ILE A 6 20.03 15.47 -36.88
CA ILE A 6 19.37 14.43 -36.09
C ILE A 6 19.89 14.45 -34.63
N GLN A 7 21.20 14.57 -34.44
CA GLN A 7 21.79 14.62 -33.10
C GLN A 7 21.27 15.84 -32.31
N ALA A 8 21.28 17.03 -32.90
CA ALA A 8 20.82 18.26 -32.26
C ALA A 8 19.32 18.22 -31.91
N GLU A 9 18.50 17.66 -32.80
CA GLU A 9 17.06 17.54 -32.56
C GLU A 9 16.75 16.44 -31.54
N SER A 10 17.45 15.31 -31.56
CA SER A 10 17.27 14.24 -30.57
C SER A 10 17.63 14.67 -29.14
N GLU A 11 18.53 15.62 -28.97
CA GLU A 11 18.86 16.17 -27.63
C GLU A 11 17.68 16.91 -26.98
N LYS A 12 16.71 17.38 -27.78
CA LYS A 12 15.49 18.04 -27.30
C LYS A 12 14.44 17.05 -26.79
N VAL A 13 14.57 15.75 -27.12
CA VAL A 13 13.63 14.70 -26.68
C VAL A 13 13.64 14.59 -25.17
N GLY A 14 12.45 14.68 -24.58
CA GLY A 14 12.26 14.62 -23.13
C GLY A 14 12.56 13.24 -22.56
N ILE A 15 13.05 13.22 -21.33
CA ILE A 15 13.19 11.97 -20.54
C ILE A 15 12.32 12.14 -19.30
N HIS A 16 11.27 11.33 -19.20
CA HIS A 16 10.45 11.31 -18.01
C HIS A 16 11.24 10.67 -16.85
N TYR A 17 10.96 11.10 -15.61
CA TYR A 17 11.70 10.61 -14.44
C TYR A 17 11.61 9.08 -14.30
N THR A 18 10.49 8.45 -14.65
CA THR A 18 10.32 6.99 -14.63
C THR A 18 11.30 6.25 -15.53
N ILE A 19 11.69 6.85 -16.66
CA ILE A 19 12.71 6.29 -17.54
C ILE A 19 14.10 6.42 -16.90
N PHE A 20 14.39 7.50 -16.20
CA PHE A 20 15.62 7.62 -15.42
C PHE A 20 15.70 6.55 -14.33
N GLU A 21 14.62 6.38 -13.56
CA GLU A 21 14.53 5.33 -12.54
C GLU A 21 14.70 3.93 -13.13
N LEU A 22 14.09 3.67 -14.30
CA LEU A 22 14.25 2.41 -15.00
C LEU A 22 15.70 2.16 -15.39
N ILE A 23 16.39 3.13 -15.97
CA ILE A 23 17.80 3.03 -16.35
C ILE A 23 18.66 2.79 -15.10
N HIS A 24 18.38 3.49 -14.01
CA HIS A 24 19.06 3.32 -12.74
C HIS A 24 18.83 1.91 -12.15
N ASN A 25 17.61 1.41 -12.24
CA ASN A 25 17.28 0.05 -11.82
C ASN A 25 18.03 -1.00 -12.64
N ILE A 26 18.12 -0.85 -13.96
CA ILE A 26 18.92 -1.74 -14.83
C ILE A 26 20.39 -1.74 -14.37
N LYS A 27 20.96 -0.56 -14.09
CA LYS A 27 22.33 -0.45 -13.60
C LYS A 27 22.53 -1.22 -12.29
N ARG A 28 21.63 -1.05 -11.34
CA ARG A 28 21.66 -1.74 -10.05
C ARG A 28 21.51 -3.26 -10.19
N GLU A 29 20.60 -3.74 -11.05
CA GLU A 29 20.43 -5.16 -11.31
C GLU A 29 21.68 -5.80 -11.93
N ILE A 30 22.39 -5.08 -12.83
CA ILE A 30 23.69 -5.52 -13.36
C ILE A 30 24.76 -5.59 -12.26
N GLU A 31 24.80 -4.62 -11.35
CA GLU A 31 25.71 -4.61 -10.21
C GLU A 31 25.41 -5.78 -9.25
N GLN A 32 24.13 -6.06 -8.98
CA GLN A 32 23.71 -7.22 -8.19
C GLN A 32 24.10 -8.53 -8.84
N TYR A 33 23.85 -8.68 -10.15
CA TYR A 33 24.29 -9.84 -10.91
C TYR A 33 25.81 -10.04 -10.78
N ASN A 34 26.61 -8.99 -10.96
CA ASN A 34 28.05 -9.04 -10.83
C ASN A 34 28.53 -9.45 -9.43
N THR A 35 27.78 -9.10 -8.38
CA THR A 35 28.11 -9.47 -6.99
C THR A 35 27.78 -10.92 -6.69
N GLY A 36 26.73 -11.48 -7.28
CA GLY A 36 26.25 -12.84 -7.03
C GLY A 36 26.75 -13.90 -8.01
N ARG A 37 27.56 -13.54 -9.03
CA ARG A 37 28.05 -14.46 -10.04
C ARG A 37 29.18 -15.38 -9.54
N ASP A 38 29.38 -16.50 -10.19
CA ASP A 38 30.54 -17.37 -9.99
C ASP A 38 31.81 -16.70 -10.49
N GLU A 39 32.94 -16.99 -9.84
CA GLU A 39 34.27 -16.41 -10.20
C GLU A 39 34.68 -16.67 -11.66
N ASN A 40 34.22 -17.76 -12.26
CA ASN A 40 34.53 -18.15 -13.64
C ASN A 40 33.64 -17.42 -14.68
N THR A 41 32.61 -16.70 -14.26
CA THR A 41 31.70 -15.97 -15.16
C THR A 41 32.22 -14.54 -15.32
N PRO A 42 32.45 -14.03 -16.54
CA PRO A 42 32.93 -12.67 -16.73
C PRO A 42 31.89 -11.64 -16.26
N PRO A 43 32.33 -10.55 -15.59
CA PRO A 43 31.40 -9.49 -15.15
C PRO A 43 30.88 -8.73 -16.35
N ILE A 44 29.66 -8.19 -16.20
CA ILE A 44 29.09 -7.25 -17.16
C ILE A 44 29.56 -5.84 -16.76
N TYR A 45 30.43 -5.25 -17.56
CA TYR A 45 30.97 -3.92 -17.28
C TYR A 45 30.48 -2.88 -18.29
N ILE A 46 29.83 -1.84 -17.79
CA ILE A 46 29.31 -0.75 -18.60
C ILE A 46 29.93 0.57 -18.12
N SER A 47 30.77 1.17 -18.94
CA SER A 47 31.39 2.46 -18.63
C SER A 47 30.36 3.62 -18.64
N ASP A 48 30.63 4.67 -17.87
CA ASP A 48 29.75 5.87 -17.86
C ASP A 48 29.62 6.51 -19.24
N ARG A 49 30.66 6.43 -20.06
CA ARG A 49 30.61 6.87 -21.45
C ARG A 49 29.61 6.05 -22.27
N ARG A 50 29.53 4.74 -22.02
CA ARG A 50 28.57 3.84 -22.70
C ARG A 50 27.15 4.15 -22.27
N TRP A 51 26.91 4.36 -20.97
CA TRP A 51 25.61 4.80 -20.45
C TRP A 51 25.12 6.10 -21.10
N LYS A 52 25.99 7.11 -21.21
CA LYS A 52 25.64 8.37 -21.92
C LYS A 52 25.26 8.14 -23.37
N LYS A 53 25.98 7.25 -24.09
CA LYS A 53 25.66 6.89 -25.47
C LYS A 53 24.35 6.15 -25.59
N ILE A 54 24.01 5.27 -24.63
CA ILE A 54 22.74 4.54 -24.59
C ILE A 54 21.59 5.52 -24.43
N VAL A 55 21.68 6.50 -23.50
CA VAL A 55 20.68 7.55 -23.37
C VAL A 55 20.52 8.34 -24.66
N GLY A 56 21.62 8.68 -25.34
CA GLY A 56 21.60 9.31 -26.67
C GLY A 56 20.90 8.45 -27.72
N LEU A 57 21.15 7.13 -27.71
CA LEU A 57 20.46 6.18 -28.62
C LEU A 57 18.95 6.18 -28.40
N LEU A 58 18.51 6.12 -27.12
CA LEU A 58 17.07 6.13 -26.81
C LEU A 58 16.40 7.43 -27.25
N ARG A 59 17.06 8.58 -27.07
CA ARG A 59 16.56 9.87 -27.55
C ARG A 59 16.47 9.89 -29.08
N THR A 60 17.50 9.39 -29.77
CA THR A 60 17.50 9.33 -31.22
C THR A 60 16.42 8.37 -31.74
N SER A 61 16.24 7.24 -31.07
CA SER A 61 15.13 6.32 -31.39
C SER A 61 13.78 7.01 -31.27
N ALA A 62 13.50 7.67 -30.15
CA ALA A 62 12.26 8.37 -29.93
C ALA A 62 12.04 9.49 -30.98
N TYR A 63 13.07 10.28 -31.26
CA TYR A 63 13.02 11.32 -32.30
C TYR A 63 12.66 10.77 -33.68
N LEU A 64 13.33 9.69 -34.13
CA LEU A 64 13.07 9.07 -35.43
C LEU A 64 11.72 8.35 -35.51
N ASN A 65 11.12 8.01 -34.38
CA ASN A 65 9.75 7.53 -34.26
C ASN A 65 8.74 8.65 -33.96
N GLU A 66 9.12 9.90 -34.22
CA GLU A 66 8.28 11.11 -34.08
C GLU A 66 7.68 11.30 -32.67
N SER A 67 8.38 10.83 -31.63
CA SER A 67 7.96 10.99 -30.23
C SER A 67 8.70 12.15 -29.55
N PRO A 68 8.00 12.99 -28.78
CA PRO A 68 8.60 14.05 -28.00
C PRO A 68 9.35 13.57 -26.74
N GLY A 69 9.21 12.29 -26.38
CA GLY A 69 9.82 11.69 -25.20
C GLY A 69 10.12 10.20 -25.39
N ILE A 70 11.04 9.69 -24.56
CA ILE A 70 11.42 8.28 -24.56
C ILE A 70 10.28 7.46 -23.96
N HIS A 71 9.91 6.36 -24.62
CA HIS A 71 8.92 5.37 -24.19
C HIS A 71 9.56 4.19 -23.46
N PHE A 72 8.74 3.44 -22.71
CA PHE A 72 9.18 2.16 -22.13
C PHE A 72 9.63 1.17 -23.20
N SER A 73 8.98 1.19 -24.35
CA SER A 73 9.31 0.36 -25.52
C SER A 73 10.71 0.64 -26.06
N ASP A 74 11.16 1.91 -26.11
CA ASP A 74 12.51 2.25 -26.53
C ASP A 74 13.57 1.59 -25.65
N CYS A 75 13.28 1.43 -24.34
CA CYS A 75 14.21 0.84 -23.39
C CYS A 75 14.59 -0.60 -23.71
N LEU A 76 13.80 -1.35 -24.53
CA LEU A 76 14.17 -2.66 -25.01
C LEU A 76 15.42 -2.65 -25.89
N LEU A 77 15.73 -1.52 -26.56
CA LEU A 77 16.95 -1.37 -27.35
C LEU A 77 18.22 -1.43 -26.51
N MET A 78 18.10 -1.18 -25.20
CA MET A 78 19.22 -1.25 -24.27
C MET A 78 19.82 -2.66 -24.21
N SER A 79 18.99 -3.71 -24.39
CA SER A 79 19.47 -5.09 -24.38
C SER A 79 20.56 -5.35 -25.43
N ALA A 80 20.52 -4.67 -26.58
CA ALA A 80 21.54 -4.76 -27.60
C ALA A 80 22.83 -3.99 -27.27
N CYS A 81 22.82 -3.15 -26.23
CA CYS A 81 23.92 -2.22 -25.92
C CYS A 81 24.65 -2.52 -24.60
N LEU A 82 24.13 -3.45 -23.77
CA LEU A 82 24.60 -3.65 -22.39
C LEU A 82 25.44 -4.91 -22.16
N TRP A 83 25.84 -5.59 -23.21
CA TRP A 83 26.67 -6.80 -23.14
C TRP A 83 28.01 -6.62 -23.87
N ASP A 84 29.03 -7.36 -23.47
CA ASP A 84 30.35 -7.44 -24.11
C ASP A 84 30.57 -8.81 -24.75
N GLU A 85 29.99 -9.87 -24.16
CA GLU A 85 30.04 -11.24 -24.65
C GLU A 85 28.65 -11.77 -24.97
N VAL A 86 28.53 -12.55 -26.03
CA VAL A 86 27.24 -13.10 -26.49
C VAL A 86 26.56 -13.94 -25.40
N SER A 87 27.34 -14.59 -24.53
CA SER A 87 26.86 -15.36 -23.38
C SER A 87 26.06 -14.53 -22.38
N GLN A 88 26.29 -13.21 -22.32
CA GLN A 88 25.62 -12.27 -21.41
C GLN A 88 24.26 -11.79 -21.95
N LEU A 89 24.01 -11.95 -23.25
CA LEU A 89 22.81 -11.41 -23.91
C LEU A 89 21.50 -11.89 -23.26
N PRO A 90 21.29 -13.20 -22.95
CA PRO A 90 20.04 -13.63 -22.32
C PRO A 90 19.83 -13.03 -20.92
N ILE A 91 20.90 -12.81 -20.20
CA ILE A 91 20.88 -12.23 -18.85
C ILE A 91 20.47 -10.75 -18.94
N ILE A 92 21.11 -10.01 -19.84
CA ILE A 92 20.78 -8.60 -20.10
C ILE A 92 19.36 -8.42 -20.61
N GLU A 93 18.91 -9.27 -21.53
CA GLU A 93 17.51 -9.23 -22.00
C GLU A 93 16.53 -9.39 -20.83
N ASN A 94 16.78 -10.36 -19.95
CA ASN A 94 15.95 -10.58 -18.80
C ASN A 94 15.98 -9.39 -17.82
N ILE A 95 17.15 -8.84 -17.52
CA ILE A 95 17.29 -7.66 -16.65
C ILE A 95 16.50 -6.48 -17.21
N VAL A 96 16.62 -6.20 -18.50
CA VAL A 96 15.93 -5.10 -19.17
C VAL A 96 14.41 -5.31 -19.12
N GLU A 97 13.93 -6.50 -19.49
CA GLU A 97 12.50 -6.82 -19.47
C GLU A 97 11.89 -6.71 -18.05
N GLN A 98 12.55 -7.29 -17.06
CA GLN A 98 12.09 -7.21 -15.67
C GLN A 98 12.11 -5.77 -15.14
N SER A 99 13.10 -4.98 -15.54
CA SER A 99 13.19 -3.58 -15.13
C SER A 99 12.09 -2.73 -15.79
N ILE A 100 11.71 -3.02 -17.04
CA ILE A 100 10.58 -2.36 -17.72
C ILE A 100 9.27 -2.74 -17.02
N ALA A 101 9.05 -4.02 -16.74
CA ALA A 101 7.85 -4.50 -16.05
C ALA A 101 7.71 -3.84 -14.67
N ARG A 102 8.79 -3.83 -13.88
CA ARG A 102 8.81 -3.13 -12.57
C ARG A 102 8.58 -1.63 -12.73
N GLY A 103 9.20 -0.98 -13.72
CA GLY A 103 9.03 0.44 -13.97
C GLY A 103 7.59 0.82 -14.24
N ILE A 104 6.88 0.05 -15.08
CA ILE A 104 5.46 0.23 -15.36
C ILE A 104 4.64 -0.03 -14.08
N ASN A 105 4.88 -1.14 -13.39
CA ASN A 105 4.13 -1.51 -12.19
C ASN A 105 4.35 -0.50 -11.05
N THR A 106 5.59 -0.07 -10.80
CA THR A 106 5.89 0.94 -9.76
C THR A 106 5.22 2.27 -10.06
N TYR A 107 5.21 2.68 -11.34
CA TYR A 107 4.53 3.91 -11.76
C TYR A 107 3.02 3.86 -11.49
N LEU A 108 2.37 2.74 -11.84
CA LEU A 108 0.93 2.57 -11.73
C LEU A 108 0.47 2.19 -10.31
N LEU A 109 1.22 1.34 -9.63
CA LEU A 109 0.82 0.76 -8.35
C LEU A 109 1.33 1.55 -7.13
N GLY A 110 2.08 2.64 -7.34
CA GLY A 110 2.52 3.54 -6.28
C GLY A 110 3.15 2.80 -5.09
N GLU A 111 4.26 2.10 -5.32
CA GLU A 111 5.11 1.49 -4.27
C GLU A 111 4.32 0.74 -3.18
N LYS A 112 3.60 -0.31 -3.53
CA LYS A 112 2.81 -1.15 -2.58
C LYS A 112 1.70 -0.42 -1.80
N ARG A 113 1.37 0.82 -2.19
CA ARG A 113 0.36 1.61 -1.50
C ARG A 113 -1.00 0.93 -1.49
N LEU A 114 -1.38 0.29 -2.61
CA LEU A 114 -2.64 -0.43 -2.71
C LEU A 114 -2.66 -1.69 -1.85
N GLU A 115 -1.57 -2.48 -1.83
CA GLU A 115 -1.44 -3.65 -0.97
C GLU A 115 -1.62 -3.28 0.50
N GLN A 116 -0.91 -2.23 0.96
CA GLN A 116 -1.03 -1.76 2.34
C GLN A 116 -2.44 -1.31 2.69
N LYS A 117 -3.13 -0.63 1.76
CA LYS A 117 -4.52 -0.22 1.96
C LYS A 117 -5.49 -1.40 1.98
N LEU A 118 -5.28 -2.42 1.15
CA LEU A 118 -6.07 -3.65 1.18
C LEU A 118 -5.87 -4.43 2.49
N ASP A 119 -4.64 -4.50 3.00
CA ASP A 119 -4.38 -5.13 4.28
C ASP A 119 -5.04 -4.35 5.43
N THR A 120 -4.98 -3.03 5.42
CA THR A 120 -5.70 -2.18 6.38
C THR A 120 -7.22 -2.41 6.30
N LEU A 121 -7.77 -2.55 5.09
CA LEU A 121 -9.19 -2.83 4.88
C LEU A 121 -9.60 -4.18 5.49
N LYS A 122 -8.79 -5.22 5.31
CA LYS A 122 -9.01 -6.54 5.93
C LYS A 122 -8.93 -6.49 7.45
N GLU A 123 -8.00 -5.71 7.99
CA GLU A 123 -7.87 -5.51 9.44
C GLU A 123 -9.10 -4.77 10.02
N ASN A 124 -9.56 -3.73 9.33
CA ASN A 124 -10.77 -2.99 9.73
C ASN A 124 -12.00 -3.91 9.73
N MET A 125 -12.19 -4.73 8.69
CA MET A 125 -13.27 -5.71 8.62
C MET A 125 -13.24 -6.68 9.81
N LYS A 126 -12.08 -7.29 10.10
CA LYS A 126 -11.93 -8.20 11.25
C LYS A 126 -12.21 -7.50 12.58
N SER A 127 -11.79 -6.24 12.72
CA SER A 127 -12.02 -5.46 13.92
C SER A 127 -13.49 -5.16 14.13
N GLU A 128 -14.22 -4.78 13.08
CA GLU A 128 -15.67 -4.57 13.12
C GLU A 128 -16.43 -5.84 13.46
N HIS A 129 -16.10 -6.98 12.85
CA HIS A 129 -16.68 -8.28 13.15
C HIS A 129 -16.45 -8.67 14.62
N SER A 130 -15.21 -8.57 15.09
CA SER A 130 -14.89 -8.88 16.49
C SER A 130 -15.63 -7.99 17.48
N LEU A 131 -15.86 -6.73 17.13
CA LEU A 131 -16.64 -5.81 17.97
C LEU A 131 -18.12 -6.18 18.01
N ARG A 132 -18.69 -6.63 16.90
CA ARG A 132 -20.10 -7.07 16.81
C ARG A 132 -20.33 -8.39 17.57
N GLU A 133 -19.49 -9.37 17.41
CA GLU A 133 -19.59 -10.65 18.16
C GLU A 133 -19.42 -10.49 19.67
N LEU A 134 -18.61 -9.52 20.09
CA LEU A 134 -18.24 -9.31 21.49
C LEU A 134 -19.13 -8.30 22.22
N SER A 135 -19.95 -7.52 21.53
CA SER A 135 -20.78 -6.49 22.18
C SER A 135 -22.07 -7.10 22.73
N ASP A 136 -22.37 -6.85 24.01
CA ASP A 136 -23.74 -7.01 24.54
C ASP A 136 -24.63 -6.00 23.74
N PRO A 137 -25.65 -6.48 23.02
CA PRO A 137 -26.48 -5.60 22.18
C PRO A 137 -27.19 -4.49 22.95
N GLY A 138 -27.19 -4.54 24.30
CA GLY A 138 -27.71 -3.50 25.15
C GLY A 138 -26.74 -2.38 25.51
N ILE A 139 -25.44 -2.50 25.17
CA ILE A 139 -24.45 -1.46 25.48
C ILE A 139 -24.20 -0.59 24.25
N GLN A 140 -24.35 0.74 24.38
CA GLN A 140 -24.07 1.67 23.29
C GLN A 140 -22.57 1.71 22.94
N VAL A 141 -22.29 1.75 21.65
CA VAL A 141 -20.97 2.04 21.13
C VAL A 141 -20.91 3.51 20.72
N VAL A 142 -19.96 4.25 21.26
CA VAL A 142 -19.71 5.66 21.01
C VAL A 142 -18.39 5.79 20.23
N ASP A 143 -18.29 6.75 19.32
CA ASP A 143 -17.09 6.93 18.48
C ASP A 143 -16.63 5.63 17.81
N THR A 144 -17.58 4.81 17.34
CA THR A 144 -17.39 3.55 16.59
C THR A 144 -16.74 2.41 17.38
N PHE A 145 -15.93 2.71 18.42
CA PHE A 145 -15.10 1.68 19.08
C PHE A 145 -15.12 1.74 20.61
N TYR A 146 -15.85 2.64 21.22
CA TYR A 146 -15.79 2.87 22.66
C TYR A 146 -17.13 2.65 23.35
N HIS A 147 -17.08 2.12 24.57
CA HIS A 147 -18.20 2.19 25.51
C HIS A 147 -18.00 3.39 26.43
N ARG A 148 -19.06 4.14 26.64
CA ARG A 148 -19.07 5.29 27.56
C ARG A 148 -19.40 4.82 28.96
N ILE A 149 -18.59 5.25 29.92
CA ILE A 149 -18.79 4.99 31.36
C ILE A 149 -19.53 6.17 31.95
N GLU A 150 -20.69 5.91 32.56
CA GLU A 150 -21.54 6.95 33.15
C GLU A 150 -21.25 7.16 34.64
N GLY A 151 -21.43 8.40 35.13
CA GLY A 151 -21.34 8.72 36.55
C GLY A 151 -19.94 8.82 37.14
N TYR A 152 -18.89 8.68 36.34
CA TYR A 152 -17.52 8.92 36.80
C TYR A 152 -17.21 10.43 36.81
N HIS A 153 -16.80 11.00 37.93
CA HIS A 153 -16.71 12.43 38.19
C HIS A 153 -15.59 13.21 37.47
N ILE A 154 -14.95 12.64 36.48
CA ILE A 154 -14.02 13.37 35.63
C ILE A 154 -14.80 13.90 34.42
N ALA A 155 -14.87 15.21 34.30
CA ALA A 155 -15.52 16.00 33.27
C ALA A 155 -16.03 15.22 32.05
N GLY A 156 -17.19 14.69 32.17
CA GLY A 156 -18.11 14.50 31.05
C GLY A 156 -18.17 13.16 30.37
N ASN A 157 -17.13 12.45 29.99
CA ASN A 157 -17.28 11.24 29.18
C ASN A 157 -16.02 10.36 29.19
N LEU A 158 -15.90 9.54 30.20
CA LEU A 158 -14.82 8.56 30.22
C LEU A 158 -15.16 7.37 29.30
N LEU A 159 -14.25 7.03 28.40
CA LEU A 159 -14.42 5.99 27.39
C LEU A 159 -13.50 4.80 27.64
N ILE A 160 -14.00 3.59 27.42
CA ILE A 160 -13.21 2.37 27.38
C ILE A 160 -13.35 1.73 25.99
N PHE A 161 -12.24 1.30 25.40
CA PHE A 161 -12.28 0.62 24.12
C PHE A 161 -13.07 -0.69 24.24
N ALA A 162 -14.01 -0.97 23.32
CA ALA A 162 -14.91 -2.12 23.45
C ALA A 162 -14.17 -3.45 23.57
N SER A 163 -13.11 -3.65 22.80
CA SER A 163 -12.27 -4.86 22.91
C SER A 163 -11.53 -4.95 24.26
N ASP A 164 -11.11 -3.81 24.83
CA ASP A 164 -10.49 -3.78 26.16
C ASP A 164 -11.51 -4.14 27.23
N TYR A 165 -12.74 -3.61 27.15
CA TYR A 165 -13.83 -3.98 28.04
C TYR A 165 -14.15 -5.47 27.97
N GLN A 166 -14.20 -6.05 26.77
CA GLN A 166 -14.43 -7.48 26.58
C GLN A 166 -13.30 -8.35 27.16
N SER A 167 -12.05 -7.86 27.09
CA SER A 167 -10.90 -8.55 27.65
C SER A 167 -10.85 -8.54 29.19
N LEU A 168 -11.68 -7.70 29.85
CA LEU A 168 -11.81 -7.68 31.31
C LEU A 168 -12.49 -8.96 31.81
N ARG A 169 -12.00 -9.49 32.91
CA ARG A 169 -12.60 -10.64 33.61
C ARG A 169 -13.40 -10.18 34.79
N LYS A 170 -14.39 -10.98 35.21
CA LYS A 170 -15.20 -10.71 36.43
C LYS A 170 -14.40 -10.92 37.70
N ASP A 171 -13.42 -11.81 37.67
CA ASP A 171 -12.70 -12.31 38.83
C ASP A 171 -11.27 -11.74 38.97
N SER A 172 -10.83 -10.94 38.02
CA SER A 172 -9.48 -10.36 38.04
C SER A 172 -9.46 -8.92 37.55
N ASN A 173 -8.61 -8.13 38.20
CA ASN A 173 -8.39 -6.74 37.87
C ASN A 173 -7.31 -6.60 36.79
N ARG A 174 -7.50 -5.66 35.87
CA ARG A 174 -6.49 -5.25 34.86
C ARG A 174 -6.20 -3.76 35.06
N LEU A 175 -4.93 -3.38 34.90
CA LEU A 175 -4.50 -2.00 35.14
C LEU A 175 -4.63 -1.16 33.84
N PHE A 176 -5.18 0.04 34.03
CA PHE A 176 -5.37 1.05 32.99
C PHE A 176 -4.90 2.42 33.48
N TYR A 177 -4.63 3.31 32.55
CA TYR A 177 -4.43 4.73 32.81
C TYR A 177 -5.38 5.54 31.93
N ILE A 178 -5.63 6.79 32.28
CA ILE A 178 -6.51 7.68 31.49
C ILE A 178 -5.64 8.60 30.64
N GLN A 179 -5.97 8.65 29.35
CA GLN A 179 -5.38 9.57 28.40
C GLN A 179 -6.48 10.16 27.51
N GLN A 180 -6.62 11.49 27.54
CA GLN A 180 -7.63 12.19 26.74
C GLN A 180 -9.05 11.59 26.90
N ASP A 181 -9.47 11.44 28.16
CA ASP A 181 -10.76 10.86 28.57
C ASP A 181 -11.00 9.40 28.15
N LYS A 182 -9.95 8.69 27.74
CA LYS A 182 -10.01 7.30 27.32
C LYS A 182 -9.15 6.41 28.21
N PHE A 183 -9.70 5.30 28.69
CA PHE A 183 -8.92 4.27 29.36
C PHE A 183 -7.98 3.58 28.38
N ARG A 184 -6.72 3.42 28.77
CA ARG A 184 -5.68 2.72 28.02
C ARG A 184 -5.07 1.62 28.88
N PRO A 185 -4.93 0.39 28.40
CA PRO A 185 -4.36 -0.70 29.17
C PRO A 185 -2.88 -0.44 29.46
N VAL A 186 -2.46 -0.77 30.70
CA VAL A 186 -1.06 -0.78 31.07
C VAL A 186 -0.44 -2.09 30.55
N ASN A 187 0.19 -2.05 29.39
CA ASN A 187 0.88 -3.22 28.82
C ASN A 187 2.17 -3.52 29.60
N LYS A 188 2.53 -4.81 29.74
CA LYS A 188 3.75 -5.26 30.45
C LYS A 188 5.06 -4.64 29.91
N ILE A 189 5.05 -4.10 28.69
CA ILE A 189 6.21 -3.46 28.03
C ILE A 189 6.50 -2.04 28.58
N LEU A 190 5.50 -1.38 29.21
CA LEU A 190 5.66 -0.06 29.84
C LEU A 190 6.30 -0.12 31.22
N LYS A 191 7.00 -1.19 31.58
CA LYS A 191 7.26 -1.61 32.98
C LYS A 191 8.33 -0.89 33.78
N ALA A 192 9.08 0.00 33.30
CA ALA A 192 10.02 0.77 34.15
C ALA A 192 10.58 1.98 33.40
N TYR A 193 10.83 1.85 32.11
CA TYR A 193 11.54 2.84 31.31
C TYR A 193 10.67 4.05 30.98
N ASP A 194 9.37 3.84 30.74
CA ASP A 194 8.44 4.91 30.37
C ASP A 194 7.92 5.68 31.58
N PHE A 195 7.86 5.05 32.77
CA PHE A 195 7.54 5.74 34.02
C PHE A 195 8.59 6.78 34.41
N VAL A 196 9.84 6.56 34.02
CA VAL A 196 10.95 7.49 34.36
C VAL A 196 11.09 8.60 33.34
N LYS A 197 10.78 8.34 32.03
CA LYS A 197 10.88 9.33 30.94
C LYS A 197 9.61 10.15 30.72
N ASN A 198 8.44 9.57 30.87
CA ASN A 198 7.16 10.28 30.72
C ASN A 198 6.64 10.72 32.10
N ARG A 199 7.07 11.89 32.53
CA ARG A 199 6.57 12.56 33.74
C ARG A 199 5.05 12.77 33.80
N ASN A 200 4.34 12.52 32.70
CA ASN A 200 2.88 12.66 32.59
C ASN A 200 2.09 11.38 32.95
N ILE A 201 2.74 10.24 33.09
CA ILE A 201 2.10 9.01 33.61
C ILE A 201 2.57 8.86 35.09
N ALA A 202 2.10 9.77 35.95
CA ALA A 202 2.33 9.64 37.37
C ALA A 202 1.62 8.37 37.89
N GLN A 203 2.26 7.61 38.77
CA GLN A 203 1.68 6.45 39.46
C GLN A 203 0.29 6.71 40.09
N LYS A 204 -0.07 7.99 40.29
CA LYS A 204 -1.38 8.43 40.80
C LYS A 204 -2.56 8.24 39.84
N ASN A 205 -2.33 7.94 38.56
CA ASN A 205 -3.38 7.85 37.54
C ASN A 205 -3.53 6.43 36.98
N ILE A 206 -3.19 5.40 37.75
CA ILE A 206 -3.42 4.01 37.42
C ILE A 206 -4.71 3.54 38.08
N TYR A 207 -5.61 2.99 37.28
CA TYR A 207 -6.90 2.49 37.70
C TYR A 207 -6.95 0.97 37.50
N SER A 208 -7.56 0.30 38.50
CA SER A 208 -7.82 -1.13 38.45
C SER A 208 -9.22 -1.34 37.87
N LEU A 209 -9.33 -1.95 36.67
CA LEU A 209 -10.61 -2.22 36.04
C LEU A 209 -10.97 -3.69 36.08
N ARG A 210 -12.27 -3.98 36.30
CA ARG A 210 -12.87 -5.31 36.30
C ARG A 210 -14.23 -5.26 35.61
N LYS A 211 -14.60 -6.34 34.91
CA LYS A 211 -15.86 -6.44 34.15
C LYS A 211 -17.05 -6.60 35.10
N GLY A 212 -18.09 -5.79 34.88
CA GLY A 212 -19.42 -5.96 35.47
C GLY A 212 -20.46 -6.43 34.47
N LYS A 213 -21.73 -6.49 34.86
CA LYS A 213 -22.85 -6.77 33.98
C LYS A 213 -23.36 -5.44 33.40
N ARG A 214 -22.97 -5.09 32.17
CA ARG A 214 -23.22 -3.77 31.56
C ARG A 214 -22.63 -2.61 32.38
N SER A 215 -21.55 -2.88 33.10
CA SER A 215 -20.87 -1.95 34.00
C SER A 215 -19.37 -2.25 34.02
N VAL A 216 -18.59 -1.32 34.52
CA VAL A 216 -17.16 -1.50 34.80
C VAL A 216 -16.87 -1.11 36.25
N PHE A 217 -16.12 -1.95 36.96
CA PHE A 217 -15.60 -1.58 38.26
C PHE A 217 -14.30 -0.82 38.06
N VAL A 218 -14.24 0.40 38.55
CA VAL A 218 -13.05 1.25 38.57
C VAL A 218 -12.61 1.37 40.02
N ASN A 219 -11.44 0.86 40.38
CA ASN A 219 -10.92 0.82 41.76
C ASN A 219 -11.95 0.25 42.74
N ASN A 220 -12.61 -0.84 42.37
CA ASN A 220 -13.66 -1.54 43.13
C ASN A 220 -15.03 -0.79 43.24
N GLN A 221 -15.19 0.36 42.66
CA GLN A 221 -16.47 1.03 42.57
C GLN A 221 -17.11 0.76 41.21
N GLU A 222 -18.38 0.36 41.18
CA GLU A 222 -19.10 0.03 39.97
C GLU A 222 -19.67 1.27 39.28
N TYR A 223 -19.48 1.37 37.96
CA TYR A 223 -20.01 2.41 37.12
C TYR A 223 -20.75 1.79 35.91
N PRO A 224 -21.98 2.21 35.62
CA PRO A 224 -22.73 1.70 34.50
C PRO A 224 -22.10 2.16 33.19
N LEU A 225 -22.27 1.33 32.15
CA LEU A 225 -22.00 1.72 30.77
C LEU A 225 -23.27 2.31 30.18
N LEU A 226 -23.11 3.25 29.25
CA LEU A 226 -24.24 3.80 28.50
C LEU A 226 -24.94 2.67 27.74
N CYS A 227 -26.21 2.43 28.05
CA CYS A 227 -27.05 1.39 27.45
C CYS A 227 -28.20 2.01 26.66
N TYR A 228 -28.77 1.25 25.73
CA TYR A 228 -30.02 1.63 25.06
C TYR A 228 -31.19 1.46 26.05
N ASP A 229 -32.07 2.43 26.13
CA ASP A 229 -33.22 2.43 27.06
C ASP A 229 -34.29 1.37 26.74
N ASN A 230 -34.31 0.87 25.48
CA ASN A 230 -35.15 -0.25 25.07
C ASN A 230 -34.28 -1.17 24.18
N CYS A 231 -34.44 -2.49 24.36
CA CYS A 231 -33.78 -3.52 23.53
C CYS A 231 -34.30 -3.51 22.09
N GLU A 232 -34.34 -2.36 21.44
CA GLU A 232 -34.54 -2.31 19.99
C GLU A 232 -33.22 -2.46 19.25
N PRO A 233 -33.24 -3.12 18.08
CA PRO A 233 -32.02 -3.30 17.30
C PRO A 233 -31.39 -1.92 17.00
N LEU A 234 -30.06 -1.88 17.09
CA LEU A 234 -29.23 -0.69 16.79
C LEU A 234 -29.84 0.16 15.68
N PRO A 235 -30.13 1.45 15.94
CA PRO A 235 -30.36 2.38 14.84
C PRO A 235 -29.05 2.40 14.05
N THR A 236 -29.12 2.00 12.80
CA THR A 236 -28.08 2.30 11.81
C THR A 236 -27.86 3.80 11.87
N GLN A 237 -26.78 4.25 12.49
CA GLN A 237 -26.42 5.67 12.48
C GLN A 237 -26.22 6.07 11.01
N GLN A 238 -27.23 6.73 10.47
CA GLN A 238 -27.12 7.43 9.21
C GLN A 238 -26.24 8.66 9.49
N GLY A 239 -24.98 8.60 9.06
CA GLY A 239 -24.22 9.83 8.99
C GLY A 239 -22.71 9.73 9.04
N ASP A 240 -22.11 8.79 9.77
CA ASP A 240 -20.66 8.67 9.82
C ASP A 240 -20.22 7.33 9.21
N SER A 241 -19.51 7.40 8.09
CA SER A 241 -18.93 6.22 7.43
C SER A 241 -18.05 5.44 8.41
N THR A 242 -18.20 4.12 8.46
CA THR A 242 -17.35 3.28 9.31
C THR A 242 -15.89 3.37 8.82
N PRO A 243 -14.89 3.04 9.68
CA PRO A 243 -13.49 2.97 9.24
C PRO A 243 -13.30 2.03 8.05
N PHE A 244 -14.10 0.97 7.95
CA PHE A 244 -14.10 0.07 6.80
C PHE A 244 -14.61 0.80 5.56
N GLU A 245 -15.77 1.45 5.61
CA GLU A 245 -16.36 2.18 4.46
C GLU A 245 -15.44 3.30 3.97
N PHE A 246 -14.81 4.04 4.88
CA PHE A 246 -13.84 5.08 4.52
C PHE A 246 -12.63 4.48 3.81
N THR A 247 -12.05 3.43 4.36
CA THR A 247 -10.89 2.74 3.75
C THR A 247 -11.28 2.07 2.43
N LEU A 248 -12.49 1.49 2.34
CA LEU A 248 -13.02 0.90 1.12
C LEU A 248 -13.10 1.93 -0.01
N GLN A 249 -13.64 3.13 0.28
CA GLN A 249 -13.71 4.20 -0.71
C GLN A 249 -12.33 4.66 -1.16
N GLU A 250 -11.36 4.81 -0.24
CA GLU A 250 -9.98 5.14 -0.61
C GLU A 250 -9.33 4.09 -1.52
N VAL A 251 -9.61 2.80 -1.28
CA VAL A 251 -9.10 1.69 -2.12
C VAL A 251 -9.76 1.71 -3.50
N ILE A 252 -11.07 1.95 -3.57
CA ILE A 252 -11.81 2.07 -4.84
C ILE A 252 -11.24 3.22 -5.67
N ASP A 253 -11.05 4.39 -5.07
CA ASP A 253 -10.55 5.59 -5.76
C ASP A 253 -9.11 5.36 -6.27
N LEU A 254 -8.27 4.74 -5.45
CA LEU A 254 -6.89 4.41 -5.85
C LEU A 254 -6.87 3.40 -7.00
N LEU A 255 -7.68 2.35 -6.93
CA LEU A 255 -7.77 1.34 -7.99
C LEU A 255 -8.29 1.96 -9.30
N HIS A 256 -9.31 2.81 -9.22
CA HIS A 256 -9.83 3.51 -10.40
C HIS A 256 -8.77 4.44 -11.02
N GLN A 257 -8.02 5.19 -10.21
CA GLN A 257 -6.91 6.01 -10.71
C GLN A 257 -5.88 5.15 -11.45
N MET A 258 -5.49 4.01 -10.88
CA MET A 258 -4.55 3.09 -11.51
C MET A 258 -5.07 2.52 -12.83
N GLU A 259 -6.35 2.20 -12.92
CA GLU A 259 -6.97 1.72 -14.17
C GLU A 259 -6.92 2.77 -15.27
N VAL A 260 -7.20 4.03 -14.94
CA VAL A 260 -7.13 5.16 -15.88
C VAL A 260 -5.69 5.39 -16.34
N GLU A 261 -4.74 5.40 -15.43
CA GLU A 261 -3.32 5.55 -15.74
C GLU A 261 -2.82 4.39 -16.60
N TYR A 262 -3.16 3.14 -16.23
CA TYR A 262 -2.81 1.96 -17.02
C TYR A 262 -3.37 2.03 -18.44
N LYS A 263 -4.65 2.36 -18.58
CA LYS A 263 -5.28 2.50 -19.91
C LYS A 263 -4.52 3.50 -20.77
N THR A 264 -4.19 4.66 -20.21
CA THR A 264 -3.46 5.72 -20.90
C THR A 264 -2.07 5.24 -21.35
N ILE A 265 -1.32 4.58 -20.47
CA ILE A 265 0.02 4.06 -20.80
C ILE A 265 -0.09 2.93 -21.81
N SER A 266 -1.01 1.99 -21.61
CA SER A 266 -1.18 0.83 -22.49
C SER A 266 -1.56 1.21 -23.91
N GLU A 267 -2.49 2.14 -24.08
CA GLU A 267 -2.88 2.66 -25.38
C GLU A 267 -1.69 3.37 -26.06
N ARG A 268 -1.00 4.24 -25.33
CA ARG A 268 0.17 4.97 -25.85
C ARG A 268 1.30 4.03 -26.25
N GLU A 269 1.72 3.11 -25.36
CA GLU A 269 2.81 2.17 -25.65
C GLU A 269 2.44 1.19 -26.77
N THR A 270 1.19 0.74 -26.84
CA THR A 270 0.73 -0.16 -27.89
C THR A 270 0.75 0.53 -29.26
N ALA A 271 0.24 1.76 -29.35
CA ALA A 271 0.25 2.54 -30.58
C ALA A 271 1.68 2.82 -31.05
N TYR A 272 2.53 3.29 -30.14
CA TYR A 272 3.93 3.59 -30.43
C TYR A 272 4.73 2.36 -30.84
N THR A 273 4.59 1.24 -30.13
CA THR A 273 5.31 -0.01 -30.41
C THR A 273 4.93 -0.59 -31.77
N LYS A 274 3.67 -0.44 -32.20
CA LYS A 274 3.18 -0.98 -33.48
C LYS A 274 3.99 -0.43 -34.65
N GLU A 275 4.18 0.88 -34.69
CA GLU A 275 4.84 1.61 -35.77
C GLU A 275 6.35 1.78 -35.59
N HIS A 276 6.89 1.32 -34.44
CA HIS A 276 8.28 1.53 -34.05
C HIS A 276 9.28 0.96 -35.05
N LEU A 277 10.21 1.80 -35.52
CA LEU A 277 11.13 1.49 -36.62
C LEU A 277 12.21 0.44 -36.30
N PHE A 278 12.66 0.42 -35.03
CA PHE A 278 13.87 -0.31 -34.61
C PHE A 278 13.57 -1.57 -33.79
N LEU A 279 12.35 -1.75 -33.31
CA LEU A 279 11.99 -2.93 -32.53
C LEU A 279 11.66 -4.13 -33.44
N SER A 280 12.28 -5.26 -33.14
CA SER A 280 11.94 -6.54 -33.75
C SER A 280 10.53 -7.01 -33.34
N SER A 281 9.93 -7.91 -34.13
CA SER A 281 8.63 -8.51 -33.80
C SER A 281 8.64 -9.19 -32.42
N SER A 282 9.76 -9.81 -32.02
CA SER A 282 9.94 -10.41 -30.70
C SER A 282 9.87 -9.35 -29.59
N GLN A 283 10.59 -8.23 -29.76
CA GLN A 283 10.58 -7.13 -28.79
C GLN A 283 9.20 -6.47 -28.67
N LYS A 284 8.49 -6.28 -29.81
CA LYS A 284 7.10 -5.80 -29.81
C LYS A 284 6.17 -6.74 -29.01
N SER A 285 6.37 -8.06 -29.16
CA SER A 285 5.61 -9.05 -28.39
C SER A 285 5.94 -9.00 -26.88
N LYS A 286 7.20 -8.71 -26.50
CA LYS A 286 7.62 -8.55 -25.10
C LYS A 286 6.87 -7.40 -24.42
N ILE A 287 6.76 -6.23 -25.06
CA ILE A 287 5.97 -5.10 -24.53
C ILE A 287 4.51 -5.48 -24.34
N LYS A 288 3.90 -6.11 -25.36
CA LYS A 288 2.52 -6.56 -25.24
C LYS A 288 2.30 -7.52 -24.08
N ARG A 289 3.24 -8.44 -23.84
CA ARG A 289 3.21 -9.37 -22.70
C ARG A 289 3.31 -8.61 -21.38
N ILE A 290 4.27 -7.69 -21.23
CA ILE A 290 4.45 -6.91 -20.00
C ILE A 290 3.18 -6.10 -19.68
N LEU A 291 2.60 -5.44 -20.66
CA LEU A 291 1.33 -4.72 -20.47
C LEU A 291 0.20 -5.66 -20.06
N GLY A 292 0.10 -6.84 -20.68
CA GLY A 292 -0.89 -7.86 -20.31
C GLY A 292 -0.73 -8.37 -18.88
N GLU A 293 0.49 -8.60 -18.43
CA GLU A 293 0.80 -8.99 -17.04
C GLU A 293 0.39 -7.90 -16.06
N THR A 294 0.65 -6.64 -16.37
CA THR A 294 0.21 -5.50 -15.55
C THR A 294 -1.32 -5.40 -15.48
N ALA A 295 -2.03 -5.60 -16.61
CA ALA A 295 -3.49 -5.64 -16.62
C ALA A 295 -4.04 -6.75 -15.69
N HIS A 296 -3.41 -7.91 -15.72
CA HIS A 296 -3.80 -9.04 -14.87
C HIS A 296 -3.59 -8.74 -13.37
N ILE A 297 -2.51 -8.05 -13.01
CA ILE A 297 -2.28 -7.61 -11.62
C ILE A 297 -3.40 -6.68 -11.16
N ILE A 298 -3.80 -5.69 -11.97
CA ILE A 298 -4.89 -4.77 -11.66
C ILE A 298 -6.22 -5.52 -11.50
N GLU A 299 -6.50 -6.47 -12.38
CA GLU A 299 -7.72 -7.29 -12.28
C GLU A 299 -7.73 -8.17 -11.03
N ASN A 300 -6.58 -8.69 -10.60
CA ASN A 300 -6.46 -9.43 -9.34
C ASN A 300 -6.83 -8.55 -8.13
N TYR A 301 -6.34 -7.31 -8.07
CA TYR A 301 -6.71 -6.36 -7.01
C TYR A 301 -8.20 -6.04 -7.03
N ARG A 302 -8.79 -5.87 -8.23
CA ARG A 302 -10.23 -5.66 -8.38
C ARG A 302 -11.05 -6.84 -7.83
N ASN A 303 -10.63 -8.06 -8.14
CA ASN A 303 -11.31 -9.27 -7.67
C ASN A 303 -11.16 -9.43 -6.14
N GLU A 304 -9.98 -9.15 -5.61
CA GLU A 304 -9.74 -9.17 -4.17
C GLU A 304 -10.63 -8.16 -3.44
N LEU A 305 -10.72 -6.93 -3.95
CA LEU A 305 -11.60 -5.91 -3.41
C LEU A 305 -13.07 -6.33 -3.43
N ARG A 306 -13.54 -6.94 -4.54
CA ARG A 306 -14.91 -7.47 -4.64
C ARG A 306 -15.19 -8.55 -3.59
N ILE A 307 -14.23 -9.46 -3.37
CA ILE A 307 -14.37 -10.51 -2.35
C ILE A 307 -14.50 -9.89 -0.96
N ILE A 308 -13.66 -8.92 -0.61
CA ILE A 308 -13.70 -8.25 0.69
C ILE A 308 -15.02 -7.49 0.87
N ALA A 309 -15.45 -6.71 -0.12
CA ALA A 309 -16.70 -5.96 -0.06
C ALA A 309 -17.92 -6.88 0.08
N HIS A 310 -17.96 -7.98 -0.69
CA HIS A 310 -19.05 -8.96 -0.62
C HIS A 310 -19.07 -9.70 0.73
N ALA A 311 -17.91 -10.07 1.27
CA ALA A 311 -17.84 -10.69 2.60
C ALA A 311 -18.40 -9.76 3.69
N HIS A 312 -18.01 -8.49 3.66
CA HIS A 312 -18.54 -7.47 4.59
C HIS A 312 -20.05 -7.26 4.45
N GLU A 313 -20.60 -7.25 3.21
CA GLU A 313 -22.04 -7.16 2.99
C GLU A 313 -22.81 -8.39 3.50
N GLN A 314 -22.25 -9.60 3.35
CA GLN A 314 -22.88 -10.83 3.87
C GLN A 314 -22.92 -10.82 5.39
N GLU A 315 -21.81 -10.47 6.05
CA GLU A 315 -21.76 -10.33 7.50
C GLU A 315 -22.76 -9.29 8.02
N ASN A 316 -22.97 -8.19 7.29
CA ASN A 316 -23.96 -7.17 7.64
C ASN A 316 -25.42 -7.63 7.48
N ARG A 317 -25.71 -8.70 6.72
CA ARG A 317 -27.08 -9.23 6.51
C ARG A 317 -27.44 -10.32 7.52
N GLU A 318 -26.46 -10.96 8.13
CA GLU A 318 -26.66 -12.03 9.12
C GLU A 318 -26.94 -11.49 10.54
N TYR A 319 -26.75 -10.19 10.74
CA TYR A 319 -27.04 -9.47 11.98
C TYR A 319 -28.18 -8.45 11.76
#